data_f795c518ea030b75ab0f4b0df9083999
#
_entry.id   f795c518ea030b75ab0f4b0df9083999
#
_cell.length_a   1.000
_cell.length_b   1.000
_cell.length_c   1.000
_cell.angle_alpha   90.00
_cell.angle_beta   90.00
_cell.angle_gamma   90.00
#
_symmetry.space_group_name_H-M   'P 1'
#
loop_
_entity.id
_entity.type
_entity.pdbx_description
1 polymer ?
#
loop_
_entity_poly.entity_id
_entity_poly.type
_entity_poly.pdbx_seq_one_letter_code
_entity_poly.pdbx_strand_id
1 'polypeptide(L)'
;MEAFRKQIEGELATMKAAYEGKIKTLESRIDTLESENSRLQRQGSPKAGSTASGSSEMVAMKQRIEDLESLAGRATPRFRETAERAAANSEAIEAIEKRLAASATETRDIYRGSGDTPFDVKKLYDLPRRLEYHGYLRSGFGMNGEGGKMEAFRAPGAGAKYRLGNESDTYGELGLTHNWLREEDPTLSPYVRSTVMMSYSTAENFSYDSLNKQDQGNDFALRQAYIESGNVFQSIPDIRFWVGQRYYRRHDIHINDFYYLDMSGYGGGVEDVPLGNFGKLALAWLGGSVDHYATDNGNVAKQNIDLRIYDIKAPFGKVALWFDYSNTKGGEVRDVFNADGSKFNVQSSGGWAVGLIHRTGEEDVLGGYNEFSIQYGEGAAYNFQSTLDSSGPNLDDASRFRITDQITIQPSPHFAMQTIGIYEDTKFGGPNSRERWASIGARPIYYFNDRFSIALEAGVDWTKSDPLNTEGHLWKITIAPQISRGNKFFSRPALRAFLTYAQWSDDFKGRVGGTAYESATEGWSYGLQAEAWW
;
A
#
# COMPACT_ATOMS: atom_id res chain seq x y z
N MET A 1 18.28 -22.31 16.46
CA MET A 1 16.92 -22.42 15.90
C MET A 1 16.40 -23.86 16.00
N GLU A 2 17.14 -24.85 15.53
CA GLU A 2 16.71 -26.27 15.58
C GLU A 2 16.57 -26.83 17.00
N ALA A 3 17.45 -26.45 17.94
CA ALA A 3 17.37 -26.82 19.34
C ALA A 3 16.12 -26.24 20.04
N PHE A 4 15.77 -25.00 19.73
CA PHE A 4 14.59 -24.33 20.30
C PHE A 4 13.29 -24.93 19.76
N ARG A 5 13.26 -25.29 18.49
CA ARG A 5 12.13 -25.99 17.87
C ARG A 5 11.88 -27.37 18.51
N LYS A 6 12.95 -28.14 18.72
CA LYS A 6 12.89 -29.43 19.42
C LYS A 6 12.40 -29.30 20.86
N GLN A 7 12.78 -28.21 21.54
CA GLN A 7 12.31 -27.96 22.92
C GLN A 7 10.80 -27.69 22.95
N ILE A 8 10.29 -26.83 22.05
CA ILE A 8 8.86 -26.52 21.96
C ILE A 8 8.05 -27.75 21.53
N GLU A 9 8.52 -28.52 20.55
CA GLU A 9 7.88 -29.78 20.15
C GLU A 9 7.82 -30.79 21.32
N GLY A 10 8.87 -30.84 22.13
CA GLY A 10 8.91 -31.67 23.34
C GLY A 10 7.94 -31.21 24.43
N GLU A 11 7.84 -29.91 24.68
CA GLU A 11 6.89 -29.34 25.66
C GLU A 11 5.44 -29.54 25.22
N LEU A 12 5.16 -29.36 23.92
CA LEU A 12 3.84 -29.56 23.33
C LEU A 12 3.40 -31.05 23.41
N ALA A 13 4.32 -31.96 23.12
CA ALA A 13 4.08 -33.40 23.24
C ALA A 13 3.80 -33.81 24.70
N THR A 14 4.54 -33.24 25.66
CA THR A 14 4.35 -33.48 27.08
C THR A 14 2.99 -32.97 27.57
N MET A 15 2.60 -31.79 27.14
CA MET A 15 1.32 -31.18 27.47
C MET A 15 0.15 -31.97 26.86
N LYS A 16 0.27 -32.41 25.60
CA LYS A 16 -0.71 -33.25 24.92
C LYS A 16 -0.92 -34.58 25.66
N ALA A 17 0.16 -35.27 26.04
CA ALA A 17 0.10 -36.50 26.79
C ALA A 17 -0.57 -36.34 28.17
N ALA A 18 -0.30 -35.21 28.86
CA ALA A 18 -0.93 -34.89 30.13
C ALA A 18 -2.45 -34.65 30.00
N TYR A 19 -2.89 -33.99 28.92
CA TYR A 19 -4.32 -33.80 28.66
C TYR A 19 -5.01 -35.09 28.24
N GLU A 20 -4.41 -35.90 27.38
CA GLU A 20 -4.94 -37.24 27.02
C GLU A 20 -5.07 -38.14 28.22
N GLY A 21 -4.14 -38.11 29.18
CA GLY A 21 -4.22 -38.82 30.45
C GLY A 21 -5.39 -38.35 31.34
N LYS A 22 -5.63 -37.02 31.38
CA LYS A 22 -6.79 -36.47 32.12
C LYS A 22 -8.12 -36.84 31.47
N ILE A 23 -8.21 -36.83 30.15
CA ILE A 23 -9.41 -37.25 29.41
C ILE A 23 -9.73 -38.71 29.70
N LYS A 24 -8.77 -39.62 29.57
CA LYS A 24 -8.95 -41.04 29.91
C LYS A 24 -9.41 -41.26 31.34
N THR A 25 -8.89 -40.50 32.31
CA THR A 25 -9.30 -40.59 33.71
C THR A 25 -10.75 -40.12 33.89
N LEU A 26 -11.18 -39.09 33.20
CA LEU A 26 -12.56 -38.58 33.21
C LEU A 26 -13.52 -39.57 32.54
N GLU A 27 -13.16 -40.15 31.41
CA GLU A 27 -13.94 -41.18 30.71
C GLU A 27 -14.15 -42.41 31.60
N SER A 28 -13.08 -42.94 32.22
CA SER A 28 -13.19 -44.05 33.17
C SER A 28 -14.09 -43.74 34.38
N ARG A 29 -14.13 -42.48 34.80
CA ARG A 29 -14.96 -42.04 35.92
C ARG A 29 -16.43 -41.92 35.51
N ILE A 30 -16.69 -41.50 34.27
CA ILE A 30 -18.04 -41.48 33.67
C ILE A 30 -18.57 -42.91 33.54
N ASP A 31 -17.80 -43.84 32.99
CA ASP A 31 -18.18 -45.25 32.86
C ASP A 31 -18.50 -45.91 34.23
N THR A 32 -17.71 -45.56 35.26
CA THR A 32 -17.95 -46.02 36.63
C THR A 32 -19.27 -45.48 37.17
N LEU A 33 -19.54 -44.18 36.99
CA LEU A 33 -20.79 -43.56 37.45
C LEU A 33 -22.01 -44.07 36.68
N GLU A 34 -21.90 -44.31 35.37
CA GLU A 34 -22.98 -44.92 34.58
C GLU A 34 -23.29 -46.35 34.99
N SER A 35 -22.26 -47.15 35.32
CA SER A 35 -22.45 -48.50 35.83
C SER A 35 -23.07 -48.53 37.25
N GLU A 36 -22.66 -47.60 38.13
CA GLU A 36 -23.30 -47.44 39.46
C GLU A 36 -24.75 -46.94 39.30
N ASN A 37 -25.05 -46.03 38.45
CA ASN A 37 -26.41 -45.54 38.17
C ASN A 37 -27.31 -46.69 37.64
N SER A 38 -26.78 -47.46 36.69
CA SER A 38 -27.48 -48.65 36.14
C SER A 38 -27.73 -49.71 37.18
N ARG A 39 -26.81 -49.86 38.12
CA ARG A 39 -26.96 -50.77 39.27
C ARG A 39 -28.01 -50.28 40.27
N LEU A 40 -28.04 -48.99 40.55
CA LEU A 40 -29.05 -48.36 41.44
C LEU A 40 -30.46 -48.41 40.83
N GLN A 41 -30.59 -48.21 39.51
CA GLN A 41 -31.87 -48.33 38.79
C GLN A 41 -32.41 -49.77 38.79
N ARG A 42 -31.53 -50.77 38.77
CA ARG A 42 -31.94 -52.18 38.85
C ARG A 42 -32.30 -52.64 40.27
N GLN A 43 -31.88 -51.93 41.33
CA GLN A 43 -32.19 -52.23 42.74
C GLN A 43 -33.43 -51.51 43.27
N GLY A 44 -34.04 -50.59 42.48
CA GLY A 44 -35.19 -49.77 42.85
C GLY A 44 -36.55 -50.44 42.56
N SER A 45 -36.88 -51.56 43.14
CA SER A 45 -38.28 -52.00 43.35
C SER A 45 -38.45 -52.44 44.77
N PRO A 46 -39.17 -51.73 45.66
CA PRO A 46 -39.29 -52.07 47.02
C PRO A 46 -40.39 -53.10 47.21
N LYS A 47 -40.04 -54.24 47.76
CA LYS A 47 -41.00 -55.07 48.58
C LYS A 47 -41.05 -54.48 49.98
N ALA A 48 -42.25 -54.14 50.40
CA ALA A 48 -42.56 -53.62 51.71
C ALA A 48 -42.13 -54.60 52.84
N GLY A 49 -41.43 -54.06 53.84
CA GLY A 49 -41.31 -54.70 55.16
C GLY A 49 -39.89 -54.82 55.70
N SER A 50 -39.36 -53.78 56.32
CA SER A 50 -38.71 -53.81 57.64
C SER A 50 -38.14 -52.41 57.97
N THR A 51 -38.67 -51.89 59.03
CA THR A 51 -38.28 -50.65 59.69
C THR A 51 -36.96 -50.86 60.45
N ALA A 52 -36.01 -49.95 60.27
CA ALA A 52 -34.96 -49.47 61.16
C ALA A 52 -33.55 -49.25 60.57
N SER A 53 -33.28 -49.59 59.32
CA SER A 53 -31.96 -49.33 58.71
C SER A 53 -31.97 -48.20 57.64
N GLY A 54 -33.16 -47.80 57.20
CA GLY A 54 -33.30 -46.83 56.11
C GLY A 54 -33.08 -45.36 56.47
N SER A 55 -33.04 -45.02 57.76
CA SER A 55 -32.91 -43.59 58.13
C SER A 55 -31.48 -43.09 58.09
N SER A 56 -30.50 -43.93 58.37
CA SER A 56 -29.08 -43.55 58.30
C SER A 56 -28.57 -43.43 56.88
N GLU A 57 -28.99 -44.33 55.99
CA GLU A 57 -28.62 -44.25 54.56
C GLU A 57 -29.29 -43.07 53.83
N MET A 58 -30.54 -42.76 54.19
CA MET A 58 -31.26 -41.66 53.65
C MET A 58 -30.70 -40.31 54.12
N VAL A 59 -30.21 -40.20 55.34
CA VAL A 59 -29.51 -39.03 55.88
C VAL A 59 -28.15 -38.87 55.19
N ALA A 60 -27.40 -39.97 55.02
CA ALA A 60 -26.12 -39.92 54.28
C ALA A 60 -26.29 -39.53 52.76
N MET A 61 -27.39 -39.97 52.17
CA MET A 61 -27.71 -39.66 50.79
C MET A 61 -28.16 -38.19 50.63
N LYS A 62 -28.95 -37.67 51.57
CA LYS A 62 -29.29 -36.22 51.61
C LYS A 62 -28.04 -35.35 51.78
N GLN A 63 -27.16 -35.70 52.69
CA GLN A 63 -25.90 -34.97 52.91
C GLN A 63 -25.04 -34.99 51.66
N ARG A 64 -25.01 -36.09 50.94
CA ARG A 64 -24.27 -36.24 49.70
C ARG A 64 -24.87 -35.43 48.53
N ILE A 65 -26.19 -35.28 48.48
CA ILE A 65 -26.90 -34.44 47.54
C ILE A 65 -26.62 -32.94 47.86
N GLU A 66 -26.70 -32.53 49.12
CA GLU A 66 -26.37 -31.17 49.56
C GLU A 66 -24.90 -30.79 49.26
N ASP A 67 -23.96 -31.73 49.47
CA ASP A 67 -22.55 -31.54 49.13
C ASP A 67 -22.34 -31.40 47.60
N LEU A 68 -23.05 -32.20 46.80
CA LEU A 68 -22.99 -32.11 45.33
C LEU A 68 -23.65 -30.83 44.80
N GLU A 69 -24.76 -30.41 45.39
CA GLU A 69 -25.42 -29.13 45.04
C GLU A 69 -24.55 -27.93 45.44
N SER A 70 -23.86 -28.00 46.59
CA SER A 70 -22.89 -27.00 47.02
C SER A 70 -21.67 -26.94 46.09
N LEU A 71 -21.15 -28.07 45.61
CA LEU A 71 -20.06 -28.15 44.62
C LEU A 71 -20.50 -27.65 43.26
N ALA A 72 -21.69 -28.00 42.80
CA ALA A 72 -22.27 -27.48 41.55
C ALA A 72 -22.52 -25.97 41.62
N GLY A 73 -23.03 -25.49 42.77
CA GLY A 73 -23.24 -24.05 43.00
C GLY A 73 -21.95 -23.23 43.04
N ARG A 74 -20.82 -23.83 43.43
CA ARG A 74 -19.49 -23.19 43.41
C ARG A 74 -18.80 -23.31 42.04
N ALA A 75 -19.12 -24.31 41.27
CA ALA A 75 -18.56 -24.53 39.93
C ALA A 75 -19.23 -23.63 38.87
N THR A 76 -20.55 -23.44 38.97
CA THR A 76 -21.33 -22.66 38.02
C THR A 76 -20.85 -21.19 37.84
N PRO A 77 -20.55 -20.43 38.91
CA PRO A 77 -20.02 -19.06 38.74
C PRO A 77 -18.65 -19.04 38.07
N ARG A 78 -17.78 -20.00 38.41
CA ARG A 78 -16.45 -20.10 37.78
C ARG A 78 -16.51 -20.48 36.30
N PHE A 79 -17.40 -21.37 35.93
CA PHE A 79 -17.63 -21.72 34.53
C PHE A 79 -18.22 -20.53 33.75
N ARG A 80 -19.13 -19.78 34.38
CA ARG A 80 -19.71 -18.58 33.78
C ARG A 80 -18.67 -17.49 33.60
N GLU A 81 -17.84 -17.23 34.60
CA GLU A 81 -16.74 -16.27 34.52
C GLU A 81 -15.70 -16.69 33.45
N THR A 82 -15.38 -17.97 33.34
CA THR A 82 -14.46 -18.48 32.32
C THR A 82 -15.06 -18.39 30.92
N ALA A 83 -16.36 -18.65 30.76
CA ALA A 83 -17.07 -18.49 29.50
C ALA A 83 -17.19 -17.01 29.10
N GLU A 84 -17.46 -16.11 30.03
CA GLU A 84 -17.50 -14.67 29.81
C GLU A 84 -16.11 -14.12 29.44
N ARG A 85 -15.03 -14.59 30.07
CA ARG A 85 -13.66 -14.27 29.69
C ARG A 85 -13.27 -14.82 28.32
N ALA A 86 -13.73 -16.03 27.98
CA ALA A 86 -13.49 -16.62 26.66
C ALA A 86 -14.25 -15.86 25.57
N ALA A 87 -15.48 -15.41 25.83
CA ALA A 87 -16.25 -14.58 24.92
C ALA A 87 -15.60 -13.20 24.73
N ALA A 88 -15.18 -12.54 25.81
CA ALA A 88 -14.47 -11.27 25.77
C ALA A 88 -13.13 -11.37 25.02
N ASN A 89 -12.40 -12.48 25.20
CA ASN A 89 -11.17 -12.75 24.44
C ASN A 89 -11.47 -13.00 22.95
N SER A 90 -12.58 -13.64 22.62
CA SER A 90 -13.00 -13.86 21.24
C SER A 90 -13.36 -12.55 20.55
N GLU A 91 -14.11 -11.66 21.22
CA GLU A 91 -14.40 -10.31 20.71
C GLU A 91 -13.12 -9.47 20.58
N ALA A 92 -12.19 -9.57 21.51
CA ALA A 92 -10.89 -8.90 21.43
C ALA A 92 -10.06 -9.41 20.25
N ILE A 93 -10.06 -10.72 20.00
CA ILE A 93 -9.38 -11.33 18.85
C ILE A 93 -10.02 -10.85 17.55
N GLU A 94 -11.34 -10.81 17.44
CA GLU A 94 -12.04 -10.31 16.26
C GLU A 94 -11.78 -8.80 16.03
N ALA A 95 -11.74 -8.01 17.11
CA ALA A 95 -11.36 -6.60 17.04
C ALA A 95 -9.89 -6.41 16.61
N ILE A 96 -9.00 -7.29 17.07
CA ILE A 96 -7.58 -7.33 16.66
C ILE A 96 -7.46 -7.72 15.19
N GLU A 97 -8.16 -8.74 14.73
CA GLU A 97 -8.17 -9.17 13.34
C GLU A 97 -8.71 -8.06 12.42
N LYS A 98 -9.77 -7.39 12.83
CA LYS A 98 -10.33 -6.25 12.09
C LYS A 98 -9.39 -5.04 12.06
N ARG A 99 -8.67 -4.76 13.15
CA ARG A 99 -7.63 -3.71 13.22
C ARG A 99 -6.39 -4.09 12.42
N LEU A 100 -5.98 -5.35 12.43
CA LEU A 100 -4.88 -5.87 11.61
C LEU A 100 -5.24 -5.81 10.11
N ALA A 101 -6.48 -6.13 9.74
CA ALA A 101 -6.96 -5.98 8.37
C ALA A 101 -6.99 -4.50 7.95
N ALA A 102 -7.42 -3.60 8.84
CA ALA A 102 -7.40 -2.15 8.59
C ALA A 102 -5.97 -1.61 8.49
N SER A 103 -5.06 -2.02 9.38
CA SER A 103 -3.64 -1.66 9.34
C SER A 103 -2.92 -2.23 8.12
N ALA A 104 -3.25 -3.45 7.69
CA ALA A 104 -2.75 -4.04 6.44
C ALA A 104 -3.24 -3.25 5.21
N THR A 105 -4.46 -2.71 5.27
CA THR A 105 -5.00 -1.83 4.22
C THR A 105 -4.27 -0.48 4.22
N GLU A 106 -3.87 0.03 5.37
CA GLU A 106 -3.16 1.29 5.55
C GLU A 106 -1.68 1.21 5.15
N THR A 107 -1.03 0.09 5.41
CA THR A 107 0.31 -0.22 4.88
C THR A 107 0.27 -0.34 3.35
N ARG A 108 -0.85 -0.75 2.76
CA ARG A 108 -1.14 -0.68 1.32
C ARG A 108 -1.09 0.73 0.77
N ASP A 109 -1.47 1.75 1.52
CA ASP A 109 -1.45 3.15 1.05
C ASP A 109 -0.03 3.70 0.93
N ILE A 110 0.94 3.15 1.64
CA ILE A 110 2.37 3.49 1.53
C ILE A 110 2.99 2.85 0.28
N TYR A 111 2.51 1.68 -0.14
CA TYR A 111 3.02 0.90 -1.28
C TYR A 111 1.93 0.63 -2.32
N ARG A 112 1.27 1.64 -2.79
CA ARG A 112 0.23 1.53 -3.81
C ARG A 112 0.72 1.26 -5.23
N GLY A 113 1.79 0.66 -5.43
CA GLY A 113 2.14 -0.11 -6.62
C GLY A 113 2.17 -1.60 -6.30
N SER A 114 1.99 -1.97 -5.05
CA SER A 114 2.10 -3.33 -4.58
C SER A 114 0.71 -3.92 -4.40
N GLY A 115 0.32 -4.71 -5.36
CA GLY A 115 -0.97 -5.35 -5.40
C GLY A 115 -1.28 -6.33 -4.29
N ASP A 116 -2.47 -6.80 -4.37
CA ASP A 116 -3.18 -7.76 -3.53
C ASP A 116 -2.51 -9.11 -3.29
N THR A 117 -1.33 -9.12 -2.72
CA THR A 117 -1.03 -10.23 -1.84
C THR A 117 -1.53 -9.79 -0.47
N PRO A 118 -2.51 -10.45 0.14
CA PRO A 118 -2.72 -10.27 1.57
C PRO A 118 -1.34 -10.50 2.19
N PHE A 119 -0.79 -9.46 2.75
CA PHE A 119 0.43 -9.57 3.53
C PHE A 119 0.12 -10.63 4.57
N ASP A 120 0.68 -11.83 4.40
CA ASP A 120 0.38 -12.94 5.28
C ASP A 120 1.01 -12.62 6.63
N VAL A 121 0.24 -11.92 7.45
CA VAL A 121 0.62 -11.50 8.79
C VAL A 121 1.18 -12.68 9.59
N LYS A 122 0.68 -13.92 9.33
CA LYS A 122 1.21 -15.13 9.96
C LYS A 122 2.69 -15.40 9.61
N LYS A 123 3.15 -14.99 8.44
CA LYS A 123 4.57 -15.10 8.07
C LYS A 123 5.47 -14.04 8.70
N LEU A 124 4.91 -12.90 9.15
CA LEU A 124 5.64 -11.91 9.94
C LEU A 124 6.03 -12.43 11.33
N TYR A 125 5.29 -13.37 11.88
CA TYR A 125 5.63 -13.98 13.17
C TYR A 125 6.84 -14.91 13.10
N ASP A 126 7.25 -15.34 11.91
CA ASP A 126 8.45 -16.15 11.69
C ASP A 126 9.73 -15.30 11.48
N LEU A 127 9.61 -13.98 11.26
CA LEU A 127 10.74 -13.06 11.27
C LEU A 127 11.05 -12.64 12.72
N PRO A 128 12.32 -12.30 13.04
CA PRO A 128 12.63 -11.71 14.33
C PRO A 128 11.65 -10.55 14.58
N ARG A 129 10.86 -10.62 15.63
CA ARG A 129 9.71 -9.72 15.95
C ARG A 129 10.02 -8.21 15.92
N ARG A 130 11.24 -7.81 15.59
CA ARG A 130 11.72 -6.42 15.59
C ARG A 130 12.15 -5.89 14.23
N LEU A 131 12.27 -6.73 13.22
CA LEU A 131 12.73 -6.32 11.89
C LEU A 131 11.72 -6.73 10.83
N GLU A 132 11.24 -5.74 10.06
CA GLU A 132 10.39 -5.94 8.89
C GLU A 132 11.20 -5.61 7.64
N TYR A 133 11.08 -6.45 6.62
CA TYR A 133 11.75 -6.30 5.34
C TYR A 133 10.72 -6.23 4.23
N HIS A 134 10.81 -5.20 3.39
CA HIS A 134 9.90 -4.98 2.28
C HIS A 134 10.64 -4.37 1.10
N GLY A 135 10.08 -4.49 -0.09
CA GLY A 135 10.73 -3.95 -1.27
C GLY A 135 9.93 -4.05 -2.55
N TYR A 136 10.48 -3.42 -3.56
CA TYR A 136 10.03 -3.44 -4.94
C TYR A 136 11.21 -3.71 -5.86
N LEU A 137 11.01 -4.51 -6.89
CA LEU A 137 11.99 -4.78 -7.94
C LEU A 137 11.30 -4.80 -9.29
N ARG A 138 11.83 -4.05 -10.22
CA ARG A 138 11.58 -4.17 -11.65
C ARG A 138 12.91 -4.30 -12.37
N SER A 139 13.02 -5.27 -13.28
CA SER A 139 14.16 -5.40 -14.16
C SER A 139 13.73 -6.02 -15.48
N GLY A 140 14.26 -5.51 -16.57
CA GLY A 140 13.88 -5.97 -17.88
C GLY A 140 14.97 -5.78 -18.92
N PHE A 141 14.70 -6.35 -20.09
CA PHE A 141 15.48 -6.18 -21.29
C PHE A 141 14.53 -6.03 -22.47
N GLY A 142 14.74 -5.01 -23.30
CA GLY A 142 13.89 -4.75 -24.45
C GLY A 142 14.66 -4.20 -25.64
N MET A 143 14.18 -4.55 -26.83
CA MET A 143 14.67 -4.09 -28.10
C MET A 143 13.58 -3.37 -28.89
N ASN A 144 13.96 -2.41 -29.70
CA ASN A 144 13.08 -1.80 -30.70
C ASN A 144 13.00 -2.66 -31.97
N GLY A 145 12.12 -2.30 -32.89
CA GLY A 145 11.92 -3.03 -34.14
C GLY A 145 13.11 -3.04 -35.10
N GLU A 146 14.05 -2.11 -34.92
CA GLU A 146 15.29 -2.00 -35.71
C GLU A 146 16.45 -2.80 -35.09
N GLY A 147 16.20 -3.53 -34.00
CA GLY A 147 17.22 -4.35 -33.33
C GLY A 147 18.11 -3.59 -32.37
N GLY A 148 17.83 -2.32 -32.11
CA GLY A 148 18.50 -1.51 -31.11
C GLY A 148 17.79 -1.56 -29.76
N LYS A 149 18.34 -0.82 -28.78
CA LYS A 149 17.72 -0.63 -27.48
C LYS A 149 16.32 -0.04 -27.61
N MET A 150 15.36 -0.55 -26.84
CA MET A 150 14.05 0.08 -26.79
C MET A 150 14.09 1.35 -25.94
N GLU A 151 13.39 2.36 -26.39
CA GLU A 151 12.99 3.52 -25.61
C GLU A 151 11.46 3.56 -25.50
N ALA A 152 10.98 4.20 -24.43
CA ALA A 152 9.56 4.19 -24.13
C ALA A 152 8.74 4.96 -25.16
N PHE A 153 7.63 4.40 -25.58
CA PHE A 153 6.61 5.15 -26.31
C PHE A 153 5.81 6.00 -25.31
N ARG A 154 6.07 7.31 -25.30
CA ARG A 154 5.43 8.31 -24.45
C ARG A 154 5.07 9.53 -25.27
N ALA A 155 3.84 10.03 -25.13
CA ALA A 155 3.44 11.27 -25.79
C ALA A 155 4.19 12.47 -25.16
N PRO A 156 4.75 13.39 -26.00
CA PRO A 156 5.36 14.61 -25.49
C PRO A 156 4.33 15.46 -24.72
N GLY A 157 4.70 15.97 -23.53
CA GLY A 157 3.79 16.72 -22.66
C GLY A 157 2.85 15.84 -21.81
N ALA A 158 2.88 14.52 -21.94
CA ALA A 158 2.13 13.64 -21.06
C ALA A 158 2.83 13.48 -19.69
N GLY A 159 2.07 13.51 -18.60
CA GLY A 159 2.60 13.32 -17.25
C GLY A 159 3.12 11.91 -16.99
N ALA A 160 2.62 10.91 -17.74
CA ALA A 160 3.01 9.51 -17.60
C ALA A 160 2.92 8.75 -18.92
N LYS A 161 3.21 7.45 -18.89
CA LYS A 161 3.11 6.52 -20.03
C LYS A 161 2.46 5.21 -19.60
N TYR A 162 1.81 4.51 -20.51
CA TYR A 162 1.38 3.13 -20.28
C TYR A 162 2.61 2.23 -20.14
N ARG A 163 2.73 1.55 -18.99
CA ARG A 163 4.01 0.94 -18.59
C ARG A 163 4.24 -0.49 -19.09
N LEU A 164 3.21 -1.27 -19.38
CA LEU A 164 3.39 -2.64 -19.88
C LEU A 164 4.14 -2.62 -21.21
N GLY A 165 5.29 -3.33 -21.27
CA GLY A 165 6.14 -3.33 -22.46
C GLY A 165 6.81 -1.98 -22.79
N ASN A 166 6.87 -1.07 -21.85
CA ASN A 166 7.48 0.25 -21.98
C ASN A 166 8.59 0.51 -20.95
N GLU A 167 9.00 -0.52 -20.23
CA GLU A 167 9.98 -0.45 -19.15
C GLU A 167 10.95 -1.62 -19.28
N SER A 168 12.18 -1.32 -19.70
CA SER A 168 13.28 -2.28 -19.78
C SER A 168 14.44 -1.94 -18.85
N ASP A 169 14.29 -0.90 -18.05
CA ASP A 169 15.22 -0.47 -17.02
C ASP A 169 15.18 -1.39 -15.79
N THR A 170 16.19 -1.27 -14.96
CA THR A 170 16.18 -1.86 -13.63
C THR A 170 15.92 -0.78 -12.60
N TYR A 171 14.92 -0.99 -11.76
CA TYR A 171 14.60 -0.15 -10.61
C TYR A 171 14.25 -1.03 -9.41
N GLY A 172 14.79 -0.69 -8.25
CA GLY A 172 14.49 -1.40 -7.03
C GLY A 172 14.43 -0.49 -5.81
N GLU A 173 13.64 -0.91 -4.83
CA GLU A 173 13.55 -0.31 -3.50
C GLU A 173 13.74 -1.40 -2.44
N LEU A 174 14.58 -1.12 -1.44
CA LEU A 174 14.80 -1.98 -0.30
C LEU A 174 14.50 -1.20 0.97
N GLY A 175 13.49 -1.64 1.71
CA GLY A 175 13.05 -1.04 2.95
C GLY A 175 13.27 -1.96 4.14
N LEU A 176 13.74 -1.37 5.23
CA LEU A 176 13.90 -2.00 6.53
C LEU A 176 13.17 -1.17 7.57
N THR A 177 12.30 -1.80 8.34
CA THR A 177 11.64 -1.18 9.50
C THR A 177 12.08 -1.89 10.76
N HIS A 178 12.65 -1.14 11.71
CA HIS A 178 13.02 -1.64 13.03
C HIS A 178 12.02 -1.16 14.09
N ASN A 179 11.43 -2.09 14.82
CA ASN A 179 10.52 -1.84 15.92
C ASN A 179 11.31 -1.76 17.24
N TRP A 180 11.45 -0.54 17.77
CA TRP A 180 12.23 -0.27 18.99
C TRP A 180 11.47 -0.65 20.25
N LEU A 181 10.18 -0.27 20.31
CA LEU A 181 9.25 -0.60 21.38
C LEU A 181 8.10 -1.35 20.76
N ARG A 182 8.03 -2.62 21.07
CA ARG A 182 6.90 -3.49 20.72
C ARG A 182 6.73 -4.45 21.87
N GLU A 183 5.71 -4.24 22.65
CA GLU A 183 5.28 -5.21 23.67
C GLU A 183 4.48 -6.34 23.03
N GLU A 184 4.12 -7.34 23.83
CA GLU A 184 3.43 -8.54 23.35
C GLU A 184 2.04 -8.25 22.76
N ASP A 185 1.42 -7.13 23.12
CA ASP A 185 0.16 -6.65 22.56
C ASP A 185 0.35 -5.32 21.79
N PRO A 186 0.52 -5.39 20.46
CA PRO A 186 0.72 -4.19 19.64
C PRO A 186 -0.52 -3.28 19.54
N THR A 187 -1.69 -3.72 20.01
CA THR A 187 -2.94 -2.93 19.94
C THR A 187 -3.14 -2.02 21.14
N LEU A 188 -2.48 -2.30 22.25
CA LEU A 188 -2.67 -1.60 23.52
C LEU A 188 -1.41 -0.88 24.00
N SER A 189 -0.25 -1.22 23.47
CA SER A 189 1.04 -0.69 23.93
C SER A 189 1.59 0.37 22.99
N PRO A 190 2.22 1.44 23.52
CA PRO A 190 2.97 2.38 22.70
C PRO A 190 4.01 1.67 21.85
N TYR A 191 4.19 2.14 20.62
CA TYR A 191 5.25 1.65 19.75
C TYR A 191 6.10 2.80 19.21
N VAL A 192 7.35 2.49 18.94
CA VAL A 192 8.28 3.35 18.19
C VAL A 192 8.95 2.49 17.15
N ARG A 193 8.92 2.94 15.90
CA ARG A 193 9.59 2.25 14.79
C ARG A 193 10.37 3.24 13.92
N SER A 194 11.48 2.79 13.36
CA SER A 194 12.25 3.52 12.37
C SER A 194 12.23 2.77 11.05
N THR A 195 12.00 3.48 9.96
CA THR A 195 12.02 2.94 8.61
C THR A 195 13.11 3.62 7.79
N VAL A 196 13.91 2.81 7.10
CA VAL A 196 14.90 3.27 6.12
C VAL A 196 14.63 2.54 4.81
N MET A 197 14.56 3.27 3.71
CA MET A 197 14.39 2.72 2.37
C MET A 197 15.38 3.36 1.42
N MET A 198 16.09 2.53 0.68
CA MET A 198 16.97 2.94 -0.41
C MET A 198 16.40 2.47 -1.73
N SER A 199 16.54 3.28 -2.76
CA SER A 199 16.31 2.86 -4.15
C SER A 199 17.61 2.79 -4.92
N TYR A 200 17.61 1.97 -5.95
CA TYR A 200 18.61 1.97 -7.00
C TYR A 200 17.92 1.92 -8.36
N SER A 201 18.51 2.58 -9.34
CA SER A 201 18.05 2.56 -10.72
C SER A 201 19.23 2.47 -11.67
N THR A 202 18.99 1.79 -12.79
CA THR A 202 19.88 1.87 -13.95
C THR A 202 19.08 2.51 -15.08
N ALA A 203 19.40 3.73 -15.44
CA ALA A 203 18.65 4.45 -16.48
C ALA A 203 18.73 3.73 -17.83
N GLU A 204 19.78 2.97 -18.03
CA GLU A 204 20.06 2.32 -19.29
C GLU A 204 20.67 0.93 -19.10
N ASN A 205 19.98 -0.11 -19.51
CA ASN A 205 20.49 -1.48 -19.51
C ASN A 205 21.39 -1.75 -20.73
N PHE A 206 22.41 -0.93 -20.94
CA PHE A 206 23.27 -1.06 -22.10
C PHE A 206 24.38 -2.10 -21.92
N SER A 207 24.92 -2.25 -20.74
CA SER A 207 25.96 -3.20 -20.49
C SER A 207 25.99 -3.65 -19.04
N TYR A 208 26.33 -4.91 -18.84
CA TYR A 208 26.53 -5.47 -17.51
C TYR A 208 27.64 -4.74 -16.72
N ASP A 209 28.61 -4.16 -17.43
CA ASP A 209 29.73 -3.41 -16.85
C ASP A 209 29.42 -1.95 -16.54
N SER A 210 28.20 -1.49 -16.80
CA SER A 210 27.80 -0.08 -16.60
C SER A 210 27.87 0.37 -15.13
N LEU A 211 27.89 -0.54 -14.19
CA LEU A 211 28.10 -0.26 -12.77
C LEU A 211 29.44 0.45 -12.47
N ASN A 212 30.41 0.35 -13.35
CA ASN A 212 31.74 0.92 -13.19
C ASN A 212 31.98 2.22 -13.96
N LYS A 213 31.02 2.70 -14.74
CA LYS A 213 31.14 3.94 -15.50
C LYS A 213 30.25 5.02 -14.88
N GLN A 214 30.89 6.02 -14.34
CA GLN A 214 30.32 7.15 -13.61
C GLN A 214 29.32 8.00 -14.41
N ASP A 215 29.25 7.81 -15.73
CA ASP A 215 28.45 8.63 -16.65
C ASP A 215 27.18 7.94 -17.18
N GLN A 216 26.75 6.80 -16.62
CA GLN A 216 25.66 6.01 -17.20
C GLN A 216 24.41 5.88 -16.34
N GLY A 217 24.11 6.88 -15.48
CA GLY A 217 22.79 7.00 -14.87
C GLY A 217 22.42 5.89 -13.88
N ASN A 218 23.39 5.29 -13.19
CA ASN A 218 23.11 4.43 -12.05
C ASN A 218 22.92 5.29 -10.81
N ASP A 219 21.69 5.38 -10.31
CA ASP A 219 21.35 6.20 -9.17
C ASP A 219 21.05 5.35 -7.95
N PHE A 220 21.68 5.73 -6.83
CA PHE A 220 21.28 5.30 -5.49
C PHE A 220 20.70 6.48 -4.75
N ALA A 221 19.53 6.30 -4.15
CA ALA A 221 18.88 7.36 -3.40
C ALA A 221 18.28 6.83 -2.10
N LEU A 222 18.41 7.65 -1.03
CA LEU A 222 17.65 7.45 0.19
C LEU A 222 16.22 7.95 -0.05
N ARG A 223 15.25 7.04 -0.09
CA ARG A 223 13.84 7.36 -0.35
C ARG A 223 13.06 7.65 0.92
N GLN A 224 13.33 6.89 1.97
CA GLN A 224 12.69 7.09 3.26
C GLN A 224 13.70 6.92 4.39
N ALA A 225 13.63 7.79 5.38
CA ALA A 225 14.35 7.71 6.65
C ALA A 225 13.54 8.46 7.69
N TYR A 226 12.66 7.78 8.43
CA TYR A 226 11.78 8.42 9.40
C TYR A 226 11.56 7.55 10.63
N ILE A 227 11.12 8.20 11.69
CA ILE A 227 10.68 7.55 12.93
C ILE A 227 9.18 7.84 13.08
N GLU A 228 8.45 6.81 13.45
CA GLU A 228 7.01 6.87 13.76
C GLU A 228 6.76 6.33 15.16
N SER A 229 5.83 6.96 15.88
CA SER A 229 5.33 6.51 17.17
C SER A 229 3.81 6.55 17.19
N GLY A 230 3.19 5.52 17.71
CA GLY A 230 1.74 5.43 17.86
C GLY A 230 1.33 4.80 19.19
N ASN A 231 0.02 4.75 19.43
CA ASN A 231 -0.57 4.29 20.71
C ASN A 231 -0.03 5.04 21.94
N VAL A 232 0.42 6.29 21.77
CA VAL A 232 1.01 7.09 22.87
C VAL A 232 -0.05 7.52 23.88
N PHE A 233 -1.28 7.75 23.42
CA PHE A 233 -2.40 8.17 24.25
C PHE A 233 -3.44 7.04 24.35
N GLN A 234 -3.64 6.50 25.55
CA GLN A 234 -4.63 5.45 25.79
C GLN A 234 -6.06 5.86 25.40
N SER A 235 -6.40 7.15 25.54
CA SER A 235 -7.71 7.68 25.16
C SER A 235 -7.94 7.78 23.66
N ILE A 236 -6.87 7.83 22.87
CA ILE A 236 -6.90 7.97 21.41
C ILE A 236 -5.75 7.14 20.82
N PRO A 237 -5.84 5.81 20.88
CA PRO A 237 -4.72 4.92 20.57
C PRO A 237 -4.31 4.94 19.10
N ASP A 238 -5.19 5.36 18.20
CA ASP A 238 -4.94 5.35 16.76
C ASP A 238 -4.02 6.49 16.29
N ILE A 239 -3.82 7.54 17.11
CA ILE A 239 -2.97 8.67 16.72
C ILE A 239 -1.53 8.22 16.53
N ARG A 240 -0.95 8.64 15.40
CA ARG A 240 0.45 8.42 15.05
C ARG A 240 1.17 9.73 14.83
N PHE A 241 2.42 9.80 15.29
CA PHE A 241 3.34 10.90 15.06
C PHE A 241 4.53 10.40 14.26
N TRP A 242 5.01 11.19 13.34
CA TRP A 242 6.19 10.82 12.57
C TRP A 242 7.07 12.03 12.26
N VAL A 243 8.37 11.80 12.08
CA VAL A 243 9.36 12.81 11.67
C VAL A 243 10.41 12.15 10.81
N GLY A 244 10.79 12.79 9.72
CA GLY A 244 11.86 12.39 8.81
C GLY A 244 11.47 12.50 7.34
N GLN A 245 12.22 11.81 6.48
CA GLN A 245 11.95 11.70 5.05
C GLN A 245 11.00 10.52 4.81
N ARG A 246 9.87 10.78 4.18
CA ARG A 246 8.83 9.76 4.03
C ARG A 246 8.09 9.86 2.70
N TYR A 247 7.68 8.71 2.14
CA TYR A 247 6.60 8.63 1.16
C TYR A 247 5.29 8.95 1.87
N TYR A 248 4.85 10.21 1.77
CA TYR A 248 3.70 10.66 2.53
C TYR A 248 2.44 10.64 1.68
N ARG A 249 1.53 9.69 2.01
CA ARG A 249 0.17 9.56 1.47
C ARG A 249 0.08 9.78 -0.04
N ARG A 250 0.93 9.06 -0.79
CA ARG A 250 0.94 9.08 -2.24
C ARG A 250 -0.29 8.36 -2.81
N HIS A 251 -0.77 8.84 -3.94
CA HIS A 251 -1.82 8.21 -4.72
C HIS A 251 -1.36 8.07 -6.18
N ASP A 252 -1.53 6.88 -6.74
CA ASP A 252 -1.06 6.55 -8.08
C ASP A 252 -2.09 5.81 -8.92
N ILE A 253 -1.87 5.83 -10.23
CA ILE A 253 -2.53 4.98 -11.21
C ILE A 253 -1.54 3.94 -11.68
N HIS A 254 -1.77 2.68 -11.32
CA HIS A 254 -0.78 1.61 -11.49
C HIS A 254 -0.35 1.36 -12.94
N ILE A 255 -1.31 1.30 -13.90
CA ILE A 255 -0.95 0.97 -15.30
C ILE A 255 -0.16 2.06 -16.01
N ASN A 256 -0.13 3.28 -15.47
CA ASN A 256 0.64 4.42 -15.97
C ASN A 256 1.85 4.77 -15.11
N ASP A 257 1.96 4.18 -13.89
CA ASP A 257 2.94 4.60 -12.88
C ASP A 257 2.85 6.11 -12.59
N PHE A 258 1.62 6.61 -12.55
CA PHE A 258 1.33 8.04 -12.43
C PHE A 258 0.91 8.40 -11.02
N TYR A 259 1.82 9.02 -10.27
CA TYR A 259 1.53 9.57 -8.95
C TYR A 259 0.80 10.90 -9.10
N TYR A 260 -0.53 10.87 -9.07
CA TYR A 260 -1.35 12.06 -9.24
C TYR A 260 -1.41 12.95 -7.98
N LEU A 261 -1.00 12.45 -6.83
CA LEU A 261 -0.76 13.19 -5.61
C LEU A 261 0.45 12.57 -4.89
N ASP A 262 1.52 13.33 -4.74
CA ASP A 262 2.75 12.88 -4.09
C ASP A 262 3.34 13.96 -3.18
N MET A 263 2.98 13.91 -1.89
CA MET A 263 3.51 14.82 -0.88
C MET A 263 4.73 14.22 -0.15
N SER A 264 5.44 13.30 -0.81
CA SER A 264 6.69 12.73 -0.28
C SER A 264 7.75 13.80 -0.07
N GLY A 265 8.46 13.71 1.05
CA GLY A 265 9.51 14.68 1.37
C GLY A 265 9.97 14.58 2.81
N TYR A 266 10.75 15.57 3.21
CA TYR A 266 11.17 15.77 4.59
C TYR A 266 10.08 16.48 5.38
N GLY A 267 9.88 16.08 6.63
CA GLY A 267 8.92 16.76 7.48
C GLY A 267 8.54 15.98 8.71
N GLY A 268 7.36 16.28 9.22
CA GLY A 268 6.76 15.60 10.35
C GLY A 268 5.27 15.88 10.41
N GLY A 269 4.56 15.03 11.10
CA GLY A 269 3.12 15.18 11.17
C GLY A 269 2.45 14.27 12.19
N VAL A 270 1.15 14.46 12.26
CA VAL A 270 0.23 13.64 13.04
C VAL A 270 -0.82 13.05 12.10
N GLU A 271 -1.15 11.79 12.30
CA GLU A 271 -2.12 11.04 11.48
C GLU A 271 -3.13 10.32 12.37
N ASP A 272 -4.24 9.92 11.77
CA ASP A 272 -5.32 9.14 12.39
C ASP A 272 -5.98 9.81 13.58
N VAL A 273 -5.97 11.15 13.64
CA VAL A 273 -6.71 11.89 14.65
C VAL A 273 -8.20 11.71 14.42
N PRO A 274 -8.96 11.08 15.32
CA PRO A 274 -10.36 10.77 15.07
C PRO A 274 -11.22 12.05 15.11
N LEU A 275 -12.07 12.24 14.11
CA LEU A 275 -13.07 13.30 14.02
C LEU A 275 -14.49 12.77 14.25
N GLY A 276 -14.65 11.67 14.99
CA GLY A 276 -15.93 11.01 15.20
C GLY A 276 -16.52 10.49 13.90
N ASN A 277 -17.73 10.92 13.55
CA ASN A 277 -18.42 10.49 12.33
C ASN A 277 -17.86 11.10 11.05
N PHE A 278 -16.98 12.09 11.15
CA PHE A 278 -16.36 12.78 10.00
C PHE A 278 -15.05 12.14 9.55
N GLY A 279 -14.73 10.94 10.04
CA GLY A 279 -13.53 10.24 9.65
C GLY A 279 -12.32 10.58 10.52
N LYS A 280 -11.16 10.72 9.90
CA LYS A 280 -9.87 10.95 10.54
C LYS A 280 -9.17 12.17 9.93
N LEU A 281 -8.33 12.83 10.71
CA LEU A 281 -7.51 13.95 10.26
C LEU A 281 -6.03 13.56 10.25
N ALA A 282 -5.32 14.04 9.23
CA ALA A 282 -3.87 14.11 9.21
C ALA A 282 -3.42 15.55 8.95
N LEU A 283 -2.36 15.94 9.61
CA LEU A 283 -1.70 17.23 9.42
C LEU A 283 -0.19 17.01 9.36
N ALA A 284 0.46 17.54 8.33
CA ALA A 284 1.89 17.45 8.17
C ALA A 284 2.49 18.78 7.74
N TRP A 285 3.69 19.07 8.26
CA TRP A 285 4.58 20.09 7.74
C TRP A 285 5.67 19.41 6.95
N LEU A 286 5.70 19.68 5.64
CA LEU A 286 6.58 19.05 4.68
C LEU A 286 7.44 20.10 3.98
N GLY A 287 8.61 19.68 3.52
CA GLY A 287 9.48 20.57 2.77
C GLY A 287 10.53 19.83 1.97
N GLY A 288 11.10 20.56 1.02
CA GLY A 288 12.22 20.10 0.22
C GLY A 288 12.95 21.26 -0.38
N SER A 289 14.25 21.09 -0.61
CA SER A 289 15.08 22.02 -1.39
C SER A 289 15.28 21.47 -2.78
N VAL A 290 15.47 22.37 -3.74
CA VAL A 290 15.90 22.00 -5.09
C VAL A 290 17.39 22.26 -5.16
N ASP A 291 18.17 21.20 -5.22
CA ASP A 291 19.64 21.29 -5.19
C ASP A 291 20.24 22.05 -6.37
N HIS A 292 19.48 22.14 -7.48
CA HIS A 292 19.90 22.83 -8.70
C HIS A 292 19.86 24.36 -8.58
N TYR A 293 19.25 24.91 -7.54
CA TYR A 293 19.07 26.34 -7.35
C TYR A 293 19.69 26.81 -6.02
N ALA A 294 21.02 26.69 -5.89
CA ALA A 294 21.73 27.34 -4.81
C ALA A 294 21.68 28.87 -5.05
N THR A 295 21.06 29.60 -4.14
CA THR A 295 20.97 31.06 -4.14
C THR A 295 21.95 31.67 -3.15
N ASP A 296 22.11 33.00 -3.18
CA ASP A 296 22.95 33.71 -2.21
C ASP A 296 22.39 33.62 -0.76
N ASN A 297 21.10 33.31 -0.63
CA ASN A 297 20.41 33.12 0.66
C ASN A 297 20.28 31.64 1.08
N GLY A 298 20.97 30.71 0.42
CA GLY A 298 20.83 29.28 0.55
C GLY A 298 20.10 28.66 -0.65
N ASN A 299 19.69 27.41 -0.54
CA ASN A 299 18.93 26.75 -1.60
C ASN A 299 17.48 27.24 -1.63
N VAL A 300 16.90 27.30 -2.82
CA VAL A 300 15.44 27.49 -2.94
C VAL A 300 14.75 26.34 -2.24
N ALA A 301 13.88 26.66 -1.31
CA ALA A 301 13.15 25.67 -0.52
C ALA A 301 11.66 25.91 -0.66
N LYS A 302 10.91 24.83 -0.78
CA LYS A 302 9.46 24.79 -0.66
C LYS A 302 9.08 24.20 0.69
N GLN A 303 8.11 24.79 1.35
CA GLN A 303 7.47 24.21 2.52
C GLN A 303 5.96 24.15 2.33
N ASN A 304 5.34 23.13 2.90
CA ASN A 304 3.93 22.82 2.71
C ASN A 304 3.29 22.55 4.07
N ILE A 305 2.05 22.96 4.24
CA ILE A 305 1.15 22.50 5.29
C ILE A 305 0.08 21.65 4.62
N ASP A 306 0.24 20.34 4.72
CA ASP A 306 -0.68 19.35 4.18
C ASP A 306 -1.72 18.98 5.23
N LEU A 307 -2.99 19.19 4.92
CA LEU A 307 -4.13 18.85 5.75
C LEU A 307 -5.03 17.88 5.00
N ARG A 308 -5.37 16.77 5.65
CA ARG A 308 -6.30 15.78 5.07
C ARG A 308 -7.37 15.38 6.07
N ILE A 309 -8.60 15.26 5.59
CA ILE A 309 -9.69 14.59 6.29
C ILE A 309 -10.07 13.40 5.44
N TYR A 310 -9.96 12.19 5.96
CA TYR A 310 -10.14 10.96 5.21
C TYR A 310 -10.97 9.95 5.99
N ASP A 311 -11.29 8.82 5.35
CA ASP A 311 -12.23 7.84 5.89
C ASP A 311 -13.64 8.42 6.14
N ILE A 312 -14.00 9.50 5.47
CA ILE A 312 -15.36 10.07 5.52
C ILE A 312 -16.29 9.08 4.82
N LYS A 313 -17.28 8.57 5.52
CA LYS A 313 -18.28 7.67 4.92
C LYS A 313 -19.08 8.40 3.86
N ALA A 314 -19.17 7.82 2.68
CA ALA A 314 -19.95 8.31 1.54
C ALA A 314 -20.73 7.15 0.90
N PRO A 315 -21.73 7.43 0.06
CA PRO A 315 -22.36 6.38 -0.74
C PRO A 315 -21.31 5.63 -1.57
N PHE A 316 -21.39 4.30 -1.55
CA PHE A 316 -20.48 3.41 -2.28
C PHE A 316 -19.00 3.53 -1.90
N GLY A 317 -18.68 3.93 -0.64
CA GLY A 317 -17.28 3.96 -0.23
C GLY A 317 -16.91 5.05 0.75
N LYS A 318 -15.74 5.64 0.55
CA LYS A 318 -15.15 6.66 1.41
C LYS A 318 -14.64 7.83 0.60
N VAL A 319 -14.71 9.03 1.20
CA VAL A 319 -14.15 10.26 0.65
C VAL A 319 -12.97 10.70 1.49
N ALA A 320 -11.95 11.22 0.82
CA ALA A 320 -10.88 12.00 1.43
C ALA A 320 -10.88 13.42 0.82
N LEU A 321 -10.72 14.41 1.67
CA LEU A 321 -10.50 15.80 1.32
C LEU A 321 -9.04 16.14 1.61
N TRP A 322 -8.40 16.84 0.68
CA TRP A 322 -7.02 17.27 0.77
C TRP A 322 -6.94 18.77 0.56
N PHE A 323 -6.15 19.43 1.39
CA PHE A 323 -5.76 20.83 1.28
C PHE A 323 -4.27 20.96 1.53
N ASP A 324 -3.57 21.70 0.69
CA ASP A 324 -2.17 22.07 0.86
C ASP A 324 -2.00 23.58 0.76
N TYR A 325 -1.22 24.15 1.66
CA TYR A 325 -0.71 25.51 1.56
C TYR A 325 0.81 25.44 1.43
N SER A 326 1.31 25.98 0.33
CA SER A 326 2.73 25.96 0.02
C SER A 326 3.31 27.37 -0.02
N ASN A 327 4.57 27.48 0.35
CA ASN A 327 5.36 28.68 0.22
C ASN A 327 6.78 28.36 -0.24
N THR A 328 7.29 29.13 -1.20
CA THR A 328 8.68 29.06 -1.65
C THR A 328 9.37 30.37 -1.40
N LYS A 329 10.64 30.30 -0.97
CA LYS A 329 11.52 31.46 -0.90
C LYS A 329 12.50 31.38 -2.07
N GLY A 330 12.35 32.29 -3.01
CA GLY A 330 13.22 32.42 -4.16
C GLY A 330 14.51 33.18 -3.84
N GLY A 331 15.25 33.50 -4.86
CA GLY A 331 16.50 34.26 -4.82
C GLY A 331 17.27 34.14 -6.12
N GLU A 332 18.39 34.86 -6.24
CA GLU A 332 19.32 34.71 -7.36
C GLU A 332 20.00 33.36 -7.35
N VAL A 333 19.92 32.65 -8.46
CA VAL A 333 20.54 31.31 -8.60
C VAL A 333 22.01 31.48 -8.95
N ARG A 334 22.88 30.77 -8.22
CA ARG A 334 24.32 30.80 -8.45
C ARG A 334 24.65 30.14 -9.78
N ASP A 335 25.55 30.77 -10.53
CA ASP A 335 26.14 30.23 -11.78
C ASP A 335 25.13 29.92 -12.89
N VAL A 336 23.89 30.44 -12.80
CA VAL A 336 22.89 30.37 -13.86
C VAL A 336 22.55 31.76 -14.35
N PHE A 337 22.67 31.96 -15.65
CA PHE A 337 22.43 33.24 -16.30
C PHE A 337 21.38 33.11 -17.40
N ASN A 338 20.57 34.14 -17.56
CA ASN A 338 19.65 34.27 -18.67
C ASN A 338 20.42 34.49 -19.97
N ALA A 339 19.77 34.36 -21.10
CA ALA A 339 20.38 34.58 -22.44
C ALA A 339 20.92 35.99 -22.63
N ASP A 340 20.46 36.98 -21.88
CA ASP A 340 20.89 38.37 -21.87
C ASP A 340 22.07 38.64 -20.90
N GLY A 341 22.58 37.60 -20.23
CA GLY A 341 23.67 37.70 -19.25
C GLY A 341 23.24 38.15 -17.85
N SER A 342 21.97 38.43 -17.62
CA SER A 342 21.45 38.68 -16.28
C SER A 342 21.41 37.41 -15.46
N LYS A 343 21.52 37.51 -14.11
CA LYS A 343 21.40 36.36 -13.24
C LYS A 343 19.96 35.83 -13.25
N PHE A 344 19.85 34.50 -13.29
CA PHE A 344 18.56 33.83 -13.17
C PHE A 344 18.03 33.99 -11.76
N ASN A 345 16.80 34.47 -11.62
CA ASN A 345 16.16 34.71 -10.34
C ASN A 345 14.89 33.89 -10.25
N VAL A 346 14.78 33.06 -9.18
CA VAL A 346 13.54 32.39 -8.82
C VAL A 346 12.74 33.30 -7.90
N GLN A 347 11.50 33.57 -8.26
CA GLN A 347 10.62 34.38 -7.42
C GLN A 347 10.13 33.59 -6.20
N SER A 348 9.97 34.31 -5.07
CA SER A 348 9.21 33.75 -3.96
C SER A 348 7.74 33.69 -4.32
N SER A 349 7.08 32.59 -4.00
CA SER A 349 5.66 32.39 -4.33
C SER A 349 4.95 31.68 -3.18
N GLY A 350 3.71 32.10 -2.95
CA GLY A 350 2.74 31.36 -2.15
C GLY A 350 1.77 30.60 -3.05
N GLY A 351 1.08 29.61 -2.51
CA GLY A 351 0.06 28.90 -3.25
C GLY A 351 -0.76 27.96 -2.38
N TRP A 352 -1.84 27.48 -2.94
CA TRP A 352 -2.71 26.51 -2.28
C TRP A 352 -3.20 25.46 -3.29
N ALA A 353 -3.54 24.29 -2.78
CA ALA A 353 -4.17 23.25 -3.56
C ALA A 353 -5.27 22.57 -2.76
N VAL A 354 -6.26 22.05 -3.47
CA VAL A 354 -7.36 21.26 -2.91
C VAL A 354 -7.60 20.03 -3.76
N GLY A 355 -8.09 18.99 -3.11
CA GLY A 355 -8.47 17.76 -3.81
C GLY A 355 -9.54 16.99 -3.07
N LEU A 356 -10.30 16.23 -3.83
CA LEU A 356 -11.24 15.24 -3.35
C LEU A 356 -10.88 13.91 -3.97
N ILE A 357 -10.83 12.87 -3.16
CA ILE A 357 -10.62 11.49 -3.60
C ILE A 357 -11.79 10.67 -3.07
N HIS A 358 -12.51 9.98 -3.95
CA HIS A 358 -13.54 9.02 -3.61
C HIS A 358 -13.06 7.61 -3.95
N ARG A 359 -13.16 6.70 -3.00
CA ARG A 359 -12.78 5.30 -3.20
C ARG A 359 -13.90 4.36 -2.77
N THR A 360 -14.27 3.46 -3.67
CA THR A 360 -15.20 2.36 -3.39
C THR A 360 -14.46 1.14 -2.84
N GLY A 361 -15.20 0.26 -2.16
CA GLY A 361 -14.68 -1.04 -1.69
C GLY A 361 -14.81 -2.17 -2.71
N GLU A 362 -14.24 -3.31 -2.37
CA GLU A 362 -14.25 -4.51 -3.23
C GLU A 362 -15.65 -5.09 -3.46
N GLU A 363 -16.55 -4.94 -2.48
CA GLU A 363 -17.93 -5.43 -2.58
C GLU A 363 -18.76 -4.66 -3.61
N ASP A 364 -18.43 -3.39 -3.86
CA ASP A 364 -19.18 -2.51 -4.74
C ASP A 364 -18.73 -2.59 -6.20
N VAL A 365 -17.54 -3.11 -6.48
CA VAL A 365 -16.90 -3.06 -7.82
C VAL A 365 -16.36 -4.43 -8.23
N LEU A 366 -17.22 -5.46 -8.27
CA LEU A 366 -16.92 -6.79 -8.83
C LEU A 366 -15.57 -7.36 -8.37
N GLY A 367 -15.26 -7.28 -7.07
CA GLY A 367 -14.03 -7.79 -6.50
C GLY A 367 -12.80 -6.92 -6.74
N GLY A 368 -13.00 -5.64 -7.03
CA GLY A 368 -11.94 -4.66 -7.23
C GLY A 368 -12.23 -3.35 -6.48
N TYR A 369 -11.85 -2.23 -7.07
CA TYR A 369 -12.11 -0.90 -6.51
C TYR A 369 -12.24 0.14 -7.62
N ASN A 370 -12.92 1.24 -7.34
CA ASN A 370 -12.82 2.48 -8.10
C ASN A 370 -12.16 3.55 -7.23
N GLU A 371 -11.28 4.35 -7.81
CA GLU A 371 -10.73 5.54 -7.18
C GLU A 371 -10.80 6.71 -8.15
N PHE A 372 -11.67 7.66 -7.83
CA PHE A 372 -11.87 8.91 -8.54
C PHE A 372 -11.20 10.05 -7.77
N SER A 373 -10.53 10.96 -8.48
CA SER A 373 -9.95 12.17 -7.89
C SER A 373 -10.19 13.39 -8.76
N ILE A 374 -10.41 14.52 -8.10
CA ILE A 374 -10.42 15.86 -8.71
C ILE A 374 -9.56 16.78 -7.86
N GLN A 375 -8.68 17.55 -8.52
CA GLN A 375 -7.68 18.38 -7.87
C GLN A 375 -7.53 19.71 -8.59
N TYR A 376 -7.29 20.79 -7.83
CA TYR A 376 -6.90 22.08 -8.33
C TYR A 376 -5.84 22.69 -7.41
N GLY A 377 -4.87 23.37 -8.01
CA GLY A 377 -3.85 24.10 -7.26
C GLY A 377 -3.28 25.26 -8.06
N GLU A 378 -2.78 26.24 -7.34
CA GLU A 378 -2.16 27.44 -7.90
C GLU A 378 -0.93 27.88 -7.10
N GLY A 379 -0.13 28.75 -7.71
CA GLY A 379 1.09 29.24 -7.10
C GLY A 379 2.07 28.12 -6.79
N ALA A 380 2.76 28.22 -5.67
CA ALA A 380 3.73 27.22 -5.23
C ALA A 380 3.15 25.81 -5.01
N ALA A 381 1.82 25.66 -4.88
CA ALA A 381 1.15 24.37 -4.66
C ALA A 381 0.65 23.69 -5.94
N TYR A 382 0.82 24.31 -7.10
CA TYR A 382 0.21 23.84 -8.37
C TYR A 382 0.60 22.41 -8.77
N ASN A 383 1.76 21.93 -8.38
CA ASN A 383 2.29 20.64 -8.82
C ASN A 383 1.81 19.43 -8.00
N PHE A 384 1.08 19.65 -6.89
CA PHE A 384 0.60 18.60 -5.97
C PHE A 384 1.72 17.73 -5.38
N GLN A 385 2.87 18.36 -5.12
CA GLN A 385 4.06 17.73 -4.58
C GLN A 385 4.66 18.58 -3.46
N SER A 386 5.37 17.94 -2.54
CA SER A 386 6.06 18.67 -1.45
C SER A 386 7.32 19.41 -1.92
N THR A 387 7.84 19.07 -3.10
CA THR A 387 9.05 19.66 -3.69
C THR A 387 8.72 20.62 -4.80
N LEU A 388 9.68 21.47 -5.18
CA LEU A 388 9.57 22.30 -6.37
C LEU A 388 9.80 21.45 -7.62
N ASP A 389 8.93 21.70 -8.58
CA ASP A 389 9.18 21.39 -9.97
C ASP A 389 10.04 22.51 -10.57
N SER A 390 11.11 22.15 -11.27
CA SER A 390 12.07 23.09 -11.88
C SER A 390 11.50 23.91 -13.05
N SER A 391 10.21 23.81 -13.32
CA SER A 391 9.64 24.14 -14.63
C SER A 391 9.13 25.58 -14.81
N GLY A 392 9.29 26.50 -13.86
CA GLY A 392 8.78 27.85 -14.09
C GLY A 392 9.43 28.95 -13.27
N PRO A 393 9.87 30.05 -13.91
CA PRO A 393 10.42 31.21 -13.22
C PRO A 393 9.35 32.04 -12.48
N ASN A 394 8.08 31.92 -12.86
CA ASN A 394 6.97 32.67 -12.26
C ASN A 394 5.89 31.74 -11.74
N LEU A 395 6.08 31.24 -10.52
CA LEU A 395 5.13 30.33 -9.90
C LEU A 395 3.78 30.98 -9.53
N ASP A 396 3.72 32.31 -9.38
CA ASP A 396 2.48 33.01 -9.00
C ASP A 396 1.38 32.85 -10.05
N ASP A 397 1.75 32.71 -11.32
CA ASP A 397 0.81 32.48 -12.43
C ASP A 397 0.63 30.99 -12.75
N ALA A 398 1.30 30.10 -12.02
CA ALA A 398 1.18 28.66 -12.23
C ALA A 398 -0.14 28.13 -11.67
N SER A 399 -0.75 27.20 -12.40
CA SER A 399 -1.96 26.51 -11.94
C SER A 399 -2.10 25.14 -12.58
N ARG A 400 -2.75 24.22 -11.89
CA ARG A 400 -3.07 22.90 -12.42
C ARG A 400 -4.46 22.46 -12.00
N PHE A 401 -5.18 21.95 -12.98
CA PHE A 401 -6.42 21.22 -12.78
C PHE A 401 -6.23 19.78 -13.23
N ARG A 402 -6.71 18.82 -12.42
CA ARG A 402 -6.58 17.39 -12.74
C ARG A 402 -7.82 16.62 -12.33
N ILE A 403 -8.24 15.72 -13.20
CA ILE A 403 -9.23 14.67 -12.90
C ILE A 403 -8.59 13.35 -13.24
N THR A 404 -8.72 12.38 -12.33
CA THR A 404 -8.32 10.99 -12.56
C THR A 404 -9.42 10.05 -12.13
N ASP A 405 -9.57 8.96 -12.86
CA ASP A 405 -10.41 7.85 -12.49
C ASP A 405 -9.70 6.54 -12.81
N GLN A 406 -9.72 5.59 -11.88
CA GLN A 406 -9.22 4.23 -12.10
C GLN A 406 -10.20 3.22 -11.53
N ILE A 407 -10.52 2.23 -12.33
CA ILE A 407 -11.41 1.14 -11.96
C ILE A 407 -10.67 -0.17 -12.14
N THR A 408 -10.51 -0.91 -11.05
CA THR A 408 -10.01 -2.30 -11.10
C THR A 408 -11.18 -3.22 -10.81
N ILE A 409 -11.37 -4.23 -11.65
CA ILE A 409 -12.39 -5.27 -11.46
C ILE A 409 -11.75 -6.66 -11.54
N GLN A 410 -12.33 -7.60 -10.82
CA GLN A 410 -11.99 -9.02 -10.88
C GLN A 410 -13.23 -9.88 -10.69
N PRO A 411 -14.14 -9.93 -11.69
CA PRO A 411 -15.42 -10.60 -11.58
C PRO A 411 -15.30 -12.12 -11.49
N SER A 412 -14.14 -12.69 -11.80
CA SER A 412 -13.89 -14.11 -11.73
C SER A 412 -12.41 -14.45 -11.50
N PRO A 413 -12.07 -15.68 -11.10
CA PRO A 413 -10.66 -16.11 -11.00
C PRO A 413 -9.91 -16.10 -12.35
N HIS A 414 -10.62 -16.04 -13.46
CA HIS A 414 -10.05 -16.08 -14.80
C HIS A 414 -9.91 -14.72 -15.48
N PHE A 415 -10.46 -13.65 -14.90
CA PHE A 415 -10.44 -12.35 -15.54
C PHE A 415 -10.28 -11.22 -14.52
N ALA A 416 -9.33 -10.33 -14.78
CA ALA A 416 -9.19 -9.06 -14.10
C ALA A 416 -8.93 -7.95 -15.12
N MET A 417 -9.28 -6.72 -14.79
CA MET A 417 -9.03 -5.56 -15.65
C MET A 417 -8.87 -4.29 -14.81
N GLN A 418 -7.94 -3.44 -15.20
CA GLN A 418 -7.92 -2.05 -14.77
C GLN A 418 -8.16 -1.14 -15.97
N THR A 419 -9.06 -0.17 -15.79
CA THR A 419 -9.30 0.93 -16.74
C THR A 419 -8.95 2.25 -16.07
N ILE A 420 -8.50 3.24 -16.86
CA ILE A 420 -8.15 4.55 -16.36
C ILE A 420 -8.66 5.65 -17.28
N GLY A 421 -8.93 6.82 -16.68
CA GLY A 421 -9.14 8.07 -17.35
C GLY A 421 -8.37 9.19 -16.65
N ILE A 422 -7.69 10.05 -17.40
CA ILE A 422 -6.92 11.17 -16.88
C ILE A 422 -7.22 12.39 -17.74
N TYR A 423 -7.43 13.54 -17.10
CA TYR A 423 -7.38 14.84 -17.73
C TYR A 423 -6.58 15.79 -16.85
N GLU A 424 -5.61 16.46 -17.46
CA GLU A 424 -4.79 17.47 -16.81
C GLU A 424 -4.67 18.70 -17.67
N ASP A 425 -4.77 19.88 -17.04
CA ASP A 425 -4.53 21.19 -17.64
C ASP A 425 -3.59 21.95 -16.72
N THR A 426 -2.36 22.18 -17.17
CA THR A 426 -1.31 22.82 -16.40
C THR A 426 -0.85 24.09 -17.08
N LYS A 427 -0.72 25.18 -16.31
CA LYS A 427 0.01 26.40 -16.66
C LYS A 427 1.24 26.46 -15.76
N PHE A 428 2.42 26.61 -16.35
CA PHE A 428 3.69 26.64 -15.60
C PHE A 428 4.12 28.04 -15.14
N GLY A 429 3.26 29.04 -15.32
CA GLY A 429 3.54 30.40 -14.89
C GLY A 429 4.46 31.16 -15.86
N GLY A 430 3.98 31.49 -17.02
CA GLY A 430 4.69 32.26 -18.03
C GLY A 430 3.92 32.29 -19.36
N PRO A 431 4.34 33.10 -20.32
CA PRO A 431 3.74 33.10 -21.65
C PRO A 431 4.05 31.77 -22.36
N ASN A 432 3.07 31.24 -23.10
CA ASN A 432 3.20 29.98 -23.84
C ASN A 432 3.68 28.79 -22.97
N SER A 433 3.11 28.67 -21.79
CA SER A 433 3.53 27.67 -20.80
C SER A 433 2.42 26.70 -20.41
N ARG A 434 1.41 26.52 -21.27
CA ARG A 434 0.28 25.64 -20.99
C ARG A 434 0.48 24.27 -21.60
N GLU A 435 0.23 23.25 -20.80
CA GLU A 435 0.13 21.86 -21.24
C GLU A 435 -1.23 21.28 -20.88
N ARG A 436 -1.80 20.52 -21.81
CA ARG A 436 -3.00 19.73 -21.60
C ARG A 436 -2.73 18.28 -21.97
N TRP A 437 -3.19 17.40 -21.12
CA TRP A 437 -3.07 15.97 -21.32
C TRP A 437 -4.40 15.29 -21.03
N ALA A 438 -4.82 14.42 -21.93
CA ALA A 438 -5.94 13.51 -21.74
C ALA A 438 -5.47 12.09 -22.04
N SER A 439 -5.84 11.15 -21.21
CA SER A 439 -5.48 9.73 -21.36
C SER A 439 -6.65 8.83 -21.01
N ILE A 440 -6.83 7.78 -21.80
CA ILE A 440 -7.76 6.69 -21.51
C ILE A 440 -7.12 5.38 -21.92
N GLY A 441 -7.26 4.36 -21.08
CA GLY A 441 -6.73 3.04 -21.40
C GLY A 441 -7.19 1.94 -20.46
N ALA A 442 -6.84 0.72 -20.83
CA ALA A 442 -7.22 -0.48 -20.10
C ALA A 442 -6.14 -1.55 -20.16
N ARG A 443 -6.07 -2.35 -19.10
CA ARG A 443 -5.26 -3.57 -19.02
C ARG A 443 -6.12 -4.75 -18.56
N PRO A 444 -6.83 -5.45 -19.47
CA PRO A 444 -7.41 -6.75 -19.18
C PRO A 444 -6.33 -7.82 -19.04
N ILE A 445 -6.55 -8.76 -18.13
CA ILE A 445 -5.72 -9.95 -17.92
C ILE A 445 -6.63 -11.16 -17.91
N TYR A 446 -6.29 -12.15 -18.74
CA TYR A 446 -6.95 -13.45 -18.73
C TYR A 446 -6.04 -14.49 -18.10
N TYR A 447 -6.52 -15.18 -17.06
CA TYR A 447 -5.81 -16.22 -16.33
C TYR A 447 -6.24 -17.60 -16.80
N PHE A 448 -5.31 -18.35 -17.39
CA PHE A 448 -5.52 -19.75 -17.76
C PHE A 448 -5.58 -20.64 -16.50
N ASN A 449 -4.78 -20.29 -15.51
CA ASN A 449 -4.72 -20.89 -14.19
C ASN A 449 -4.04 -19.89 -13.20
N ASP A 450 -3.78 -20.33 -11.97
CA ASP A 450 -3.18 -19.49 -10.91
C ASP A 450 -1.76 -18.99 -11.21
N ARG A 451 -1.11 -19.46 -12.26
CA ARG A 451 0.29 -19.13 -12.59
C ARG A 451 0.46 -18.52 -13.98
N PHE A 452 -0.33 -18.96 -14.95
CA PHE A 452 -0.21 -18.52 -16.33
C PHE A 452 -1.36 -17.62 -16.73
N SER A 453 -1.02 -16.47 -17.29
CA SER A 453 -1.99 -15.50 -17.79
C SER A 453 -1.45 -14.76 -19.01
N ILE A 454 -2.32 -14.05 -19.67
CA ILE A 454 -1.99 -13.12 -20.74
C ILE A 454 -2.59 -11.75 -20.41
N ALA A 455 -1.75 -10.74 -20.40
CA ALA A 455 -2.17 -9.35 -20.27
C ALA A 455 -2.18 -8.69 -21.64
N LEU A 456 -3.23 -7.93 -21.90
CA LEU A 456 -3.30 -6.97 -22.98
C LEU A 456 -3.36 -5.59 -22.35
N GLU A 457 -2.60 -4.62 -22.88
CA GLU A 457 -2.74 -3.22 -22.48
C GLU A 457 -2.92 -2.35 -23.71
N ALA A 458 -3.95 -1.54 -23.71
CA ALA A 458 -4.16 -0.55 -24.75
C ALA A 458 -4.49 0.81 -24.13
N GLY A 459 -3.93 1.87 -24.70
CA GLY A 459 -4.18 3.22 -24.25
C GLY A 459 -3.89 4.26 -25.33
N VAL A 460 -4.52 5.41 -25.15
CA VAL A 460 -4.32 6.59 -25.97
C VAL A 460 -4.06 7.79 -25.07
N ASP A 461 -3.03 8.55 -25.41
CA ASP A 461 -2.71 9.85 -24.85
C ASP A 461 -2.91 10.92 -25.93
N TRP A 462 -3.64 11.97 -25.61
CA TRP A 462 -3.67 13.22 -26.37
C TRP A 462 -2.97 14.29 -25.56
N THR A 463 -2.09 15.06 -26.20
CA THR A 463 -1.40 16.17 -25.55
C THR A 463 -1.41 17.40 -26.44
N LYS A 464 -1.42 18.58 -25.79
CA LYS A 464 -1.10 19.86 -26.38
C LYS A 464 -0.14 20.59 -25.46
N SER A 465 1.06 20.85 -25.91
CA SER A 465 2.12 21.52 -25.15
C SER A 465 2.59 22.77 -25.88
N ASP A 466 2.31 23.93 -25.28
CA ASP A 466 2.82 25.19 -25.77
C ASP A 466 4.36 25.26 -25.66
N PRO A 467 4.99 24.81 -24.54
CA PRO A 467 6.45 24.79 -24.43
C PRO A 467 7.15 23.94 -25.49
N LEU A 468 6.54 22.82 -25.88
CA LEU A 468 7.09 21.95 -26.91
C LEU A 468 6.62 22.29 -28.31
N ASN A 469 5.64 23.21 -28.42
CA ASN A 469 4.95 23.55 -29.68
C ASN A 469 4.47 22.29 -30.41
N THR A 470 3.75 21.41 -29.68
CA THR A 470 3.24 20.15 -30.23
C THR A 470 1.77 19.96 -29.85
N GLU A 471 1.01 19.34 -30.76
CA GLU A 471 -0.36 18.87 -30.48
C GLU A 471 -0.60 17.54 -31.22
N GLY A 472 -1.05 16.53 -30.53
CA GLY A 472 -1.29 15.25 -31.18
C GLY A 472 -1.73 14.15 -30.23
N HIS A 473 -1.71 12.95 -30.74
CA HIS A 473 -2.05 11.76 -29.98
C HIS A 473 -1.01 10.66 -30.19
N LEU A 474 -0.89 9.79 -29.18
CA LEU A 474 -0.16 8.54 -29.22
C LEU A 474 -1.07 7.44 -28.72
N TRP A 475 -1.22 6.36 -29.47
CA TRP A 475 -1.82 5.16 -28.96
C TRP A 475 -0.83 4.01 -28.95
N LYS A 476 -0.98 3.13 -27.99
CA LYS A 476 -0.11 1.99 -27.73
C LYS A 476 -0.95 0.75 -27.44
N ILE A 477 -0.51 -0.37 -27.97
CA ILE A 477 -1.04 -1.70 -27.62
C ILE A 477 0.11 -2.63 -27.28
N THR A 478 -0.04 -3.40 -26.21
CA THR A 478 0.94 -4.39 -25.75
C THR A 478 0.25 -5.70 -25.41
N ILE A 479 0.82 -6.79 -25.87
CA ILE A 479 0.46 -8.15 -25.46
C ILE A 479 1.60 -8.72 -24.62
N ALA A 480 1.26 -9.34 -23.48
CA ALA A 480 2.25 -9.87 -22.57
C ALA A 480 1.76 -11.20 -21.94
N PRO A 481 2.19 -12.36 -22.46
CA PRO A 481 2.13 -13.59 -21.70
C PRO A 481 2.98 -13.49 -20.44
N GLN A 482 2.44 -13.97 -19.31
CA GLN A 482 3.09 -13.82 -18.02
C GLN A 482 2.93 -15.04 -17.11
N ILE A 483 3.91 -15.22 -16.25
CA ILE A 483 3.92 -16.17 -15.14
C ILE A 483 3.89 -15.35 -13.86
N SER A 484 2.92 -15.60 -12.96
CA SER A 484 2.79 -14.89 -11.71
C SER A 484 2.48 -15.82 -10.54
N ARG A 485 2.65 -15.34 -9.32
CA ARG A 485 2.37 -16.13 -8.10
C ARG A 485 0.87 -16.32 -7.82
N GLY A 486 -0.01 -15.81 -8.62
CA GLY A 486 -1.45 -15.92 -8.38
C GLY A 486 -2.24 -15.28 -9.50
N ASN A 487 -3.56 -15.36 -9.41
CA ASN A 487 -4.53 -14.92 -10.40
C ASN A 487 -5.24 -13.61 -10.04
N LYS A 488 -4.59 -12.75 -9.27
CA LYS A 488 -5.08 -11.40 -8.98
C LYS A 488 -4.40 -10.37 -9.88
N PHE A 489 -5.10 -9.25 -10.19
CA PHE A 489 -4.54 -8.17 -11.03
C PHE A 489 -3.16 -7.72 -10.55
N PHE A 490 -2.99 -7.61 -9.25
CA PHE A 490 -1.75 -7.18 -8.63
C PHE A 490 -0.84 -8.33 -8.15
N SER A 491 -1.09 -9.58 -8.50
CA SER A 491 -0.24 -10.70 -8.09
C SER A 491 1.19 -10.55 -8.56
N ARG A 492 2.14 -10.64 -7.65
CA ARG A 492 3.59 -10.60 -7.89
C ARG A 492 4.28 -11.68 -7.05
N PRO A 493 5.49 -12.13 -7.41
CA PRO A 493 6.27 -11.74 -8.60
C PRO A 493 5.59 -12.12 -9.92
N ALA A 494 5.91 -11.37 -10.97
CA ALA A 494 5.48 -11.64 -12.34
C ALA A 494 6.68 -11.59 -13.29
N LEU A 495 6.79 -12.60 -14.16
CA LEU A 495 7.73 -12.65 -15.29
C LEU A 495 6.91 -12.49 -16.56
N ARG A 496 7.33 -11.61 -17.45
CA ARG A 496 6.60 -11.28 -18.67
C ARG A 496 7.51 -11.35 -19.90
N ALA A 497 7.02 -11.88 -20.99
CA ALA A 497 7.47 -11.48 -22.31
C ALA A 497 6.47 -10.45 -22.85
N PHE A 498 6.91 -9.50 -23.66
CA PHE A 498 6.03 -8.51 -24.24
C PHE A 498 6.34 -8.20 -25.68
N LEU A 499 5.31 -7.83 -26.42
CA LEU A 499 5.37 -7.23 -27.73
C LEU A 499 4.48 -5.98 -27.73
N THR A 500 5.03 -4.86 -28.07
CA THR A 500 4.37 -3.55 -28.07
C THR A 500 4.39 -2.95 -29.47
N TYR A 501 3.28 -2.38 -29.87
CA TYR A 501 3.17 -1.49 -31.02
C TYR A 501 2.61 -0.14 -30.60
N ALA A 502 3.15 0.94 -31.14
CA ALA A 502 2.67 2.28 -30.92
C ALA A 502 2.62 3.07 -32.24
N GLN A 503 1.68 4.02 -32.30
CA GLN A 503 1.56 4.97 -33.39
C GLN A 503 1.25 6.36 -32.82
N TRP A 504 1.80 7.39 -33.45
CA TRP A 504 1.67 8.77 -32.99
C TRP A 504 1.53 9.77 -34.13
N SER A 505 1.06 10.98 -33.80
CA SER A 505 0.87 12.08 -34.72
C SER A 505 2.19 12.58 -35.31
N ASP A 506 2.14 13.20 -36.50
CA ASP A 506 3.30 13.77 -37.17
C ASP A 506 4.05 14.79 -36.32
N ASP A 507 3.35 15.61 -35.53
CA ASP A 507 3.94 16.58 -34.60
C ASP A 507 4.83 15.95 -33.50
N PHE A 508 4.72 14.65 -33.29
CA PHE A 508 5.52 13.92 -32.33
C PHE A 508 6.76 13.22 -32.91
N LYS A 509 7.01 13.37 -34.23
CA LYS A 509 8.23 12.86 -34.87
C LYS A 509 9.48 13.39 -34.17
N GLY A 510 10.45 12.50 -33.99
CA GLY A 510 11.70 12.80 -33.29
C GLY A 510 11.58 12.91 -31.76
N ARG A 511 10.40 12.62 -31.19
CA ARG A 511 10.13 12.75 -29.73
C ARG A 511 9.60 11.47 -29.07
N VAL A 512 9.33 10.43 -29.85
CA VAL A 512 8.74 9.18 -29.38
C VAL A 512 9.60 8.01 -29.81
N GLY A 513 9.87 7.07 -28.87
CA GLY A 513 10.56 5.82 -29.15
C GLY A 513 12.05 5.93 -29.46
N GLY A 514 12.65 7.13 -29.22
CA GLY A 514 14.08 7.39 -29.38
C GLY A 514 14.55 7.54 -30.83
N THR A 515 15.86 7.49 -30.99
CA THR A 515 16.53 7.75 -32.30
C THR A 515 16.18 6.73 -33.37
N ALA A 516 15.81 5.51 -32.99
CA ALA A 516 15.38 4.49 -33.95
C ALA A 516 14.12 4.88 -34.74
N TYR A 517 13.28 5.72 -34.15
CA TYR A 517 12.01 6.18 -34.75
C TYR A 517 11.96 7.67 -34.99
N GLU A 518 13.12 8.36 -35.13
CA GLU A 518 13.22 9.81 -35.24
C GLU A 518 12.37 10.37 -36.39
N SER A 519 12.29 9.68 -37.53
CA SER A 519 11.51 10.10 -38.70
C SER A 519 10.15 9.36 -38.82
N ALA A 520 9.86 8.44 -37.93
CA ALA A 520 8.69 7.60 -38.01
C ALA A 520 7.50 8.17 -37.20
N THR A 521 6.31 7.63 -37.43
CA THR A 521 5.08 7.87 -36.66
C THR A 521 4.51 6.60 -36.07
N GLU A 522 5.26 5.51 -36.15
CA GLU A 522 4.93 4.22 -35.56
C GLU A 522 6.20 3.46 -35.19
N GLY A 523 6.07 2.49 -34.29
CA GLY A 523 7.20 1.70 -33.86
C GLY A 523 6.79 0.44 -33.09
N TRP A 524 7.73 -0.50 -33.02
CA TRP A 524 7.61 -1.74 -32.29
C TRP A 524 8.68 -1.86 -31.22
N SER A 525 8.33 -2.51 -30.12
CA SER A 525 9.30 -2.98 -29.13
C SER A 525 8.91 -4.34 -28.60
N TYR A 526 9.89 -5.12 -28.15
CA TYR A 526 9.68 -6.43 -27.56
C TYR A 526 10.75 -6.72 -26.51
N GLY A 527 10.44 -7.60 -25.57
CA GLY A 527 11.39 -7.91 -24.52
C GLY A 527 10.85 -8.80 -23.43
N LEU A 528 11.60 -8.82 -22.33
CA LEU A 528 11.31 -9.55 -21.11
C LEU A 528 11.34 -8.60 -19.92
N GLN A 529 10.48 -8.84 -18.93
CA GLN A 529 10.42 -8.05 -17.70
C GLN A 529 10.12 -8.96 -16.51
N ALA A 530 10.80 -8.71 -15.40
CA ALA A 530 10.45 -9.22 -14.09
C ALA A 530 9.98 -8.06 -13.21
N GLU A 531 8.94 -8.29 -12.40
CA GLU A 531 8.43 -7.33 -11.44
C GLU A 531 8.02 -8.05 -10.16
N ALA A 532 8.46 -7.55 -9.01
CA ALA A 532 8.18 -8.12 -7.71
C ALA A 532 8.01 -7.04 -6.65
N TRP A 533 7.21 -7.37 -5.63
CA TRP A 533 7.15 -6.65 -4.36
C TRP A 533 6.85 -7.62 -3.21
N TRP A 534 7.30 -7.26 -1.99
CA TRP A 534 7.18 -8.10 -0.80
C TRP A 534 7.16 -7.29 0.50
#